data_fb0ed762b57dc9912120c7ce92d34126
#
_entry.id   fb0ed762b57dc9912120c7ce92d34126
#
_cell.length_a   1.000
_cell.length_b   1.000
_cell.length_c   1.000
_cell.angle_alpha   90.00
_cell.angle_beta   90.00
_cell.angle_gamma   90.00
#
_symmetry.space_group_name_H-M   'P 1'
#
loop_
_entity.id
_entity.type
_entity.pdbx_description
1 polymer ?
#
loop_
_entity_poly.entity_id
_entity_poly.type
_entity_poly.pdbx_seq_one_letter_code
_entity_poly.pdbx_strand_id
1 'polypeptide(L)'
;MEYIKEDIEKMLIEHKENEAKLTEIDLKMEEYQQRLDYAGTVYEDTENEVIENMQIAGQPYDSIHSNTNKISDKVSNTAMNYHKELNHINKEDREYLINQLKELDKRKTQLNKIVVRVKNMMNPLTQEERFVIETYYMNKAKWDYAEKAYFNEFEKYKSIKQLQ
;
A
#
# COMPACT_ATOMS: atom_id res chain seq x y z
N MET A 1 29.07 -6.05 -11.41
CA MET A 1 27.90 -6.22 -12.32
C MET A 1 27.96 -5.05 -13.29
N GLU A 2 28.31 -5.30 -14.54
CA GLU A 2 28.40 -4.30 -15.60
C GLU A 2 26.97 -4.05 -16.11
N TYR A 3 26.48 -2.81 -16.00
CA TYR A 3 25.16 -2.44 -16.52
C TYR A 3 25.31 -2.10 -18.00
N ILE A 4 24.43 -2.68 -18.79
CA ILE A 4 24.27 -2.31 -20.18
C ILE A 4 23.66 -0.89 -20.20
N LYS A 5 24.10 -0.03 -21.12
CA LYS A 5 23.61 1.35 -21.28
C LYS A 5 22.08 1.44 -21.27
N GLU A 6 21.42 0.49 -21.92
CA GLU A 6 19.96 0.37 -22.01
C GLU A 6 19.29 0.19 -20.65
N ASP A 7 19.91 -0.55 -19.71
CA ASP A 7 19.36 -0.74 -18.37
C ASP A 7 19.42 0.56 -17.56
N ILE A 8 20.48 1.36 -17.72
CA ILE A 8 20.64 2.65 -17.06
C ILE A 8 19.59 3.64 -17.58
N GLU A 9 19.45 3.74 -18.91
CA GLU A 9 18.43 4.60 -19.53
C GLU A 9 17.04 4.26 -19.07
N LYS A 10 16.69 2.98 -19.01
CA LYS A 10 15.41 2.50 -18.52
C LYS A 10 15.18 2.88 -17.05
N MET A 11 16.19 2.70 -16.19
CA MET A 11 16.08 3.08 -14.77
C MET A 11 15.87 4.59 -14.60
N LEU A 12 16.49 5.44 -15.42
CA LEU A 12 16.33 6.89 -15.39
C LEU A 12 14.92 7.29 -15.87
N ILE A 13 14.44 6.71 -16.97
CA ILE A 13 13.10 6.98 -17.53
C ILE A 13 11.98 6.58 -16.55
N GLU A 14 12.15 5.46 -15.85
CA GLU A 14 11.17 4.92 -14.90
C GLU A 14 11.32 5.50 -13.48
N HIS A 15 12.33 6.33 -13.22
CA HIS A 15 12.65 6.78 -11.86
C HIS A 15 11.48 7.44 -11.14
N LYS A 16 10.87 8.46 -11.76
CA LYS A 16 9.72 9.18 -11.19
C LYS A 16 8.50 8.27 -10.97
N GLU A 17 8.27 7.36 -11.90
CA GLU A 17 7.20 6.38 -11.79
C GLU A 17 7.45 5.40 -10.63
N ASN A 18 8.71 5.00 -10.44
CA ASN A 18 9.10 4.13 -9.32
C ASN A 18 9.00 4.86 -7.97
N GLU A 19 9.31 6.16 -7.90
CA GLU A 19 9.08 6.98 -6.70
C GLU A 19 7.58 7.10 -6.39
N ALA A 20 6.74 7.34 -7.40
CA ALA A 20 5.29 7.39 -7.21
C ALA A 20 4.72 6.03 -6.75
N LYS A 21 5.21 4.91 -7.32
CA LYS A 21 4.83 3.56 -6.88
C LYS A 21 5.25 3.27 -5.44
N LEU A 22 6.40 3.76 -4.98
CA LEU A 22 6.80 3.64 -3.58
C LEU A 22 5.81 4.34 -2.65
N THR A 23 5.43 5.58 -2.97
CA THR A 23 4.42 6.32 -2.19
C THR A 23 3.07 5.61 -2.17
N GLU A 24 2.64 5.04 -3.31
CA GLU A 24 1.40 4.25 -3.37
C GLU A 24 1.47 2.98 -2.51
N ILE A 25 2.61 2.29 -2.50
CA ILE A 25 2.82 1.13 -1.65
C ILE A 25 2.77 1.52 -0.17
N ASP A 26 3.39 2.63 0.21
CA ASP A 26 3.37 3.12 1.59
C ASP A 26 1.94 3.41 2.07
N LEU A 27 1.13 4.08 1.24
CA LEU A 27 -0.27 4.34 1.55
C LEU A 27 -1.09 3.04 1.70
N LYS A 28 -0.88 2.06 0.83
CA LYS A 28 -1.54 0.75 0.93
C LYS A 28 -1.12 -0.03 2.17
N MET A 29 0.16 0.05 2.53
CA MET A 29 0.66 -0.60 3.76
C MET A 29 0.04 0.03 5.00
N GLU A 30 -0.09 1.36 5.03
CA GLU A 30 -0.76 2.08 6.12
C GLU A 30 -2.24 1.69 6.22
N GLU A 31 -2.96 1.64 5.10
CA GLU A 31 -4.36 1.19 5.05
C GLU A 31 -4.52 -0.24 5.59
N TYR A 32 -3.68 -1.17 5.14
CA TYR A 32 -3.76 -2.56 5.59
C TYR A 32 -3.35 -2.72 7.06
N GLN A 33 -2.40 -1.91 7.54
CA GLN A 33 -2.03 -1.89 8.94
C GLN A 33 -3.19 -1.38 9.82
N GLN A 34 -3.84 -0.29 9.41
CA GLN A 34 -5.03 0.23 10.10
C GLN A 34 -6.14 -0.83 10.14
N ARG A 35 -6.43 -1.48 8.99
CA ARG A 35 -7.41 -2.57 8.96
C ARG A 35 -7.03 -3.73 9.86
N LEU A 36 -5.76 -4.07 9.97
CA LEU A 36 -5.28 -5.12 10.85
C LEU A 36 -5.44 -4.75 12.33
N ASP A 37 -5.21 -3.49 12.68
CA ASP A 37 -5.36 -2.98 14.03
C ASP A 37 -6.84 -2.95 14.48
N TYR A 38 -7.76 -2.72 13.52
CA TYR A 38 -9.21 -2.78 13.75
C TYR A 38 -9.81 -4.17 13.51
N ALA A 39 -9.05 -5.12 12.98
CA ALA A 39 -9.55 -6.47 12.73
C ALA A 39 -9.85 -7.19 14.06
N GLY A 40 -11.12 -7.44 14.29
CA GLY A 40 -11.64 -8.04 15.54
C GLY A 40 -12.52 -7.12 16.36
N THR A 41 -12.37 -5.77 16.26
CA THR A 41 -13.23 -4.84 17.01
C THR A 41 -14.56 -4.56 16.31
N VAL A 42 -14.59 -4.61 14.98
CA VAL A 42 -15.80 -4.34 14.18
C VAL A 42 -16.86 -5.44 14.35
N TYR A 43 -16.44 -6.65 14.75
CA TYR A 43 -17.34 -7.79 14.93
C TYR A 43 -17.89 -7.92 16.37
N GLU A 44 -17.32 -7.23 17.37
CA GLU A 44 -17.86 -7.25 18.74
C GLU A 44 -19.20 -6.54 18.82
N ASP A 45 -19.39 -5.41 18.12
CA ASP A 45 -20.65 -4.68 18.08
C ASP A 45 -21.75 -5.43 17.31
N THR A 46 -21.39 -6.12 16.21
CA THR A 46 -22.31 -6.97 15.45
C THR A 46 -22.67 -8.26 16.18
N GLU A 47 -21.82 -8.74 17.06
CA GLU A 47 -22.06 -9.94 17.87
C GLU A 47 -23.28 -9.77 18.79
N ASN A 48 -23.37 -8.65 19.48
CA ASN A 48 -24.51 -8.32 20.35
C ASN A 48 -25.81 -8.16 19.57
N GLU A 49 -25.78 -7.49 18.40
CA GLU A 49 -26.94 -7.36 17.50
C GLU A 49 -27.42 -8.71 16.96
N VAL A 50 -26.51 -9.60 16.59
CA VAL A 50 -26.85 -10.93 16.07
C VAL A 50 -27.41 -11.80 17.20
N ILE A 51 -26.85 -11.73 18.40
CA ILE A 51 -27.35 -12.45 19.58
C ILE A 51 -28.75 -11.93 19.96
N GLU A 52 -28.98 -10.61 19.96
CA GLU A 52 -30.31 -10.02 20.19
C GLU A 52 -31.30 -10.45 19.12
N ASN A 53 -30.95 -10.41 17.85
CA ASN A 53 -31.80 -10.87 16.74
C ASN A 53 -32.10 -12.37 16.82
N MET A 54 -31.15 -13.19 17.23
CA MET A 54 -31.35 -14.62 17.46
C MET A 54 -32.28 -14.88 18.65
N GLN A 55 -32.21 -14.07 19.71
CA GLN A 55 -33.10 -14.15 20.87
C GLN A 55 -34.55 -13.72 20.52
N ILE A 56 -34.68 -12.69 19.66
CA ILE A 56 -35.98 -12.16 19.23
C ILE A 56 -36.66 -13.11 18.21
N ALA A 57 -35.89 -13.76 17.33
CA ALA A 57 -36.40 -14.73 16.35
C ALA A 57 -36.77 -16.09 16.94
N GLY A 58 -36.42 -16.35 18.17
CA GLY A 58 -36.68 -17.59 18.86
C GLY A 58 -37.92 -17.54 19.70
N GLN A 59 -39.08 -17.78 19.14
CA GLN A 59 -40.21 -18.53 19.68
C GLN A 59 -41.59 -17.90 19.45
N PRO A 60 -42.51 -18.56 18.80
CA PRO A 60 -43.93 -18.38 19.08
C PRO A 60 -44.23 -18.95 20.48
N TYR A 61 -44.79 -18.08 21.31
CA TYR A 61 -45.09 -18.27 22.75
C TYR A 61 -46.06 -19.45 23.05
N ASP A 62 -46.50 -20.17 22.01
CA ASP A 62 -47.61 -21.13 22.10
C ASP A 62 -47.20 -22.61 22.20
N SER A 63 -45.93 -22.92 22.33
CA SER A 63 -45.46 -24.31 22.45
C SER A 63 -44.78 -24.62 23.80
N ILE A 64 -45.31 -24.06 24.90
CA ILE A 64 -44.89 -24.45 26.25
C ILE A 64 -45.58 -25.76 26.63
N HIS A 65 -45.11 -26.87 26.07
CA HIS A 65 -45.27 -28.19 26.67
C HIS A 65 -44.01 -29.04 26.52
N SER A 66 -43.31 -29.13 27.66
CA SER A 66 -42.40 -30.22 28.04
C SER A 66 -41.28 -30.59 27.06
N ASN A 67 -40.22 -29.82 27.07
CA ASN A 67 -38.83 -30.30 26.93
C ASN A 67 -37.81 -29.15 27.07
N THR A 68 -37.73 -28.56 28.24
CA THR A 68 -36.86 -27.43 28.56
C THR A 68 -35.36 -27.72 28.32
N ASN A 69 -34.92 -28.97 28.39
CA ASN A 69 -33.53 -29.34 28.19
C ASN A 69 -33.08 -29.30 26.71
N LYS A 70 -33.97 -29.55 25.74
CA LYS A 70 -33.60 -29.54 24.29
C LYS A 70 -33.50 -28.13 23.70
N ILE A 71 -34.20 -27.17 24.27
CA ILE A 71 -34.20 -25.77 23.79
C ILE A 71 -32.93 -25.07 24.24
N SER A 72 -32.54 -25.28 25.51
CA SER A 72 -31.30 -24.76 26.07
C SER A 72 -30.05 -25.25 25.29
N ASP A 73 -30.00 -26.54 24.94
CA ASP A 73 -28.87 -27.11 24.20
C ASP A 73 -28.79 -26.53 22.77
N LYS A 74 -29.91 -26.28 22.12
CA LYS A 74 -29.96 -25.77 20.74
C LYS A 74 -29.45 -24.32 20.67
N VAL A 75 -29.90 -23.47 21.58
CA VAL A 75 -29.45 -22.06 21.66
C VAL A 75 -27.98 -21.98 22.04
N SER A 76 -27.53 -22.75 23.02
CA SER A 76 -26.14 -22.85 23.43
C SER A 76 -25.22 -23.34 22.29
N ASN A 77 -25.65 -24.36 21.55
CA ASN A 77 -24.92 -24.91 20.41
C ASN A 77 -24.84 -23.90 19.25
N THR A 78 -25.93 -23.17 19.00
CA THR A 78 -25.96 -22.14 17.95
C THR A 78 -25.02 -20.99 18.29
N ALA A 79 -25.03 -20.51 19.54
CA ALA A 79 -24.11 -19.47 20.01
C ALA A 79 -22.66 -19.92 19.94
N MET A 80 -22.34 -21.13 20.39
CA MET A 80 -20.96 -21.66 20.30
C MET A 80 -20.47 -21.85 18.86
N ASN A 81 -21.34 -22.25 17.95
CA ASN A 81 -20.98 -22.39 16.54
C ASN A 81 -20.77 -21.04 15.88
N TYR A 82 -21.59 -20.04 16.22
CA TYR A 82 -21.43 -18.68 15.75
C TYR A 82 -20.07 -18.08 16.19
N HIS A 83 -19.72 -18.20 17.47
CA HIS A 83 -18.41 -17.75 17.96
C HIS A 83 -17.22 -18.46 17.27
N LYS A 84 -17.34 -19.76 16.98
CA LYS A 84 -16.30 -20.50 16.25
C LYS A 84 -16.16 -19.99 14.82
N GLU A 85 -17.27 -19.73 14.14
CA GLU A 85 -17.29 -19.26 12.77
C GLU A 85 -16.76 -17.82 12.67
N LEU A 86 -17.16 -16.93 13.60
CA LEU A 86 -16.66 -15.57 13.71
C LEU A 86 -15.13 -15.55 13.94
N ASN A 87 -14.65 -16.35 14.88
CA ASN A 87 -13.22 -16.47 15.13
C ASN A 87 -12.45 -17.01 13.93
N HIS A 88 -13.04 -17.90 13.15
CA HIS A 88 -12.45 -18.43 11.93
C HIS A 88 -12.32 -17.35 10.84
N ILE A 89 -13.40 -16.61 10.59
CA ILE A 89 -13.42 -15.48 9.64
C ILE A 89 -12.40 -14.41 10.04
N ASN A 90 -12.38 -14.00 11.31
CA ASN A 90 -11.41 -13.02 11.82
C ASN A 90 -9.96 -13.50 11.65
N LYS A 91 -9.71 -14.78 11.83
CA LYS A 91 -8.37 -15.35 11.64
C LYS A 91 -7.96 -15.34 10.17
N GLU A 92 -8.85 -15.73 9.27
CA GLU A 92 -8.59 -15.72 7.82
C GLU A 92 -8.33 -14.30 7.30
N ASP A 93 -9.14 -13.32 7.72
CA ASP A 93 -8.96 -11.91 7.35
C ASP A 93 -7.61 -11.37 7.85
N ARG A 94 -7.23 -11.68 9.09
CA ARG A 94 -5.92 -11.29 9.63
C ARG A 94 -4.76 -11.93 8.87
N GLU A 95 -4.85 -13.22 8.58
CA GLU A 95 -3.82 -13.92 7.80
C GLU A 95 -3.70 -13.35 6.39
N TYR A 96 -4.81 -13.02 5.75
CA TYR A 96 -4.83 -12.34 4.46
C TYR A 96 -4.12 -10.99 4.52
N LEU A 97 -4.48 -10.11 5.47
CA LEU A 97 -3.85 -8.79 5.62
C LEU A 97 -2.35 -8.89 5.91
N ILE A 98 -1.94 -9.80 6.78
CA ILE A 98 -0.51 -10.04 7.06
C ILE A 98 0.23 -10.49 5.80
N ASN A 99 -0.36 -11.35 4.98
CA ASN A 99 0.27 -11.80 3.74
C ASN A 99 0.36 -10.68 2.72
N GLN A 100 -0.66 -9.82 2.60
CA GLN A 100 -0.62 -8.63 1.75
C GLN A 100 0.48 -7.66 2.18
N LEU A 101 0.60 -7.38 3.48
CA LEU A 101 1.67 -6.54 4.02
C LEU A 101 3.06 -7.08 3.71
N LYS A 102 3.29 -8.40 3.83
CA LYS A 102 4.57 -9.03 3.47
C LYS A 102 4.90 -8.89 1.98
N GLU A 103 3.93 -9.05 1.11
CA GLU A 103 4.13 -8.90 -0.34
C GLU A 103 4.41 -7.43 -0.72
N LEU A 104 3.72 -6.48 -0.10
CA LEU A 104 3.96 -5.05 -0.30
C LEU A 104 5.36 -4.66 0.20
N ASP A 105 5.80 -5.13 1.37
CA ASP A 105 7.14 -4.87 1.91
C ASP A 105 8.24 -5.40 0.99
N LYS A 106 8.08 -6.59 0.48
CA LYS A 106 8.99 -7.19 -0.52
C LYS A 106 9.07 -6.32 -1.78
N ARG A 107 7.94 -5.88 -2.31
CA ARG A 107 7.84 -4.99 -3.46
C ARG A 107 8.51 -3.64 -3.20
N LYS A 108 8.21 -3.02 -2.05
CA LYS A 108 8.83 -1.78 -1.57
C LYS A 108 10.34 -1.89 -1.53
N THR A 109 10.84 -2.96 -0.94
CA THR A 109 12.28 -3.22 -0.85
C THR A 109 12.95 -3.31 -2.24
N GLN A 110 12.31 -3.98 -3.20
CA GLN A 110 12.84 -4.10 -4.57
C GLN A 110 12.86 -2.75 -5.29
N LEU A 111 11.76 -1.99 -5.24
CA LEU A 111 11.66 -0.67 -5.86
C LEU A 111 12.61 0.34 -5.22
N ASN A 112 12.71 0.33 -3.89
CA ASN A 112 13.60 1.23 -3.17
C ASN A 112 15.07 1.00 -3.55
N LYS A 113 15.50 -0.24 -3.77
CA LYS A 113 16.85 -0.53 -4.28
C LYS A 113 17.12 0.13 -5.63
N ILE A 114 16.12 0.18 -6.52
CA ILE A 114 16.24 0.81 -7.84
C ILE A 114 16.32 2.33 -7.68
N VAL A 115 15.41 2.93 -6.90
CA VAL A 115 15.37 4.37 -6.66
C VAL A 115 16.67 4.88 -6.00
N VAL A 116 17.13 4.21 -4.95
CA VAL A 116 18.39 4.55 -4.27
C VAL A 116 19.59 4.42 -5.21
N ARG A 117 19.60 3.41 -6.09
CA ARG A 117 20.64 3.24 -7.08
C ARG A 117 20.71 4.41 -8.06
N VAL A 118 19.56 4.86 -8.59
CA VAL A 118 19.50 6.04 -9.47
C VAL A 118 20.01 7.28 -8.73
N LYS A 119 19.56 7.52 -7.49
CA LYS A 119 20.03 8.64 -6.66
C LYS A 119 21.55 8.58 -6.47
N ASN A 120 22.12 7.42 -6.20
CA ASN A 120 23.56 7.25 -6.04
C ASN A 120 24.34 7.48 -7.35
N MET A 121 23.78 7.11 -8.51
CA MET A 121 24.38 7.42 -9.81
C MET A 121 24.36 8.91 -10.13
N MET A 122 23.34 9.63 -9.66
CA MET A 122 23.22 11.08 -9.85
C MET A 122 24.13 11.90 -8.92
N ASN A 123 24.53 11.35 -7.76
CA ASN A 123 25.30 12.07 -6.75
C ASN A 123 26.65 12.66 -7.24
N PRO A 124 27.48 11.92 -8.01
CA PRO A 124 28.78 12.44 -8.48
C PRO A 124 28.66 13.46 -9.63
N LEU A 125 27.48 13.61 -10.22
CA LEU A 125 27.28 14.49 -11.37
C LEU A 125 27.25 15.96 -10.96
N THR A 126 27.73 16.82 -11.86
CA THR A 126 27.61 18.26 -11.72
C THR A 126 26.14 18.70 -11.80
N GLN A 127 25.85 19.93 -11.40
CA GLN A 127 24.51 20.49 -11.47
C GLN A 127 23.99 20.54 -12.92
N GLU A 128 24.86 20.89 -13.86
CA GLU A 128 24.53 20.95 -15.29
C GLU A 128 24.18 19.55 -15.85
N GLU A 129 25.00 18.55 -15.53
CA GLU A 129 24.76 17.16 -15.96
C GLU A 129 23.45 16.59 -15.38
N ARG A 130 23.20 16.83 -14.08
CA ARG A 130 21.95 16.42 -13.44
C ARG A 130 20.74 17.04 -14.13
N PHE A 131 20.80 18.34 -14.39
CA PHE A 131 19.71 19.06 -15.05
C PHE A 131 19.36 18.46 -16.41
N VAL A 132 20.37 18.13 -17.22
CA VAL A 132 20.16 17.51 -18.54
C VAL A 132 19.53 16.12 -18.38
N ILE A 133 20.04 15.29 -17.49
CA ILE A 133 19.51 13.95 -17.24
C ILE A 133 18.07 14.00 -16.69
N GLU A 134 17.80 14.87 -15.73
CA GLU A 134 16.47 15.04 -15.16
C GLU A 134 15.47 15.52 -16.23
N THR A 135 15.85 16.51 -17.04
CA THR A 135 14.96 17.06 -18.05
C THR A 135 14.71 16.08 -19.17
N TYR A 136 15.73 15.45 -19.70
CA TYR A 136 15.59 14.60 -20.88
C TYR A 136 15.05 13.20 -20.53
N TYR A 137 15.65 12.50 -19.54
CA TYR A 137 15.27 11.13 -19.20
C TYR A 137 14.12 11.07 -18.20
N MET A 138 14.23 11.74 -17.06
CA MET A 138 13.23 11.60 -15.99
C MET A 138 11.93 12.35 -16.28
N ASN A 139 12.01 13.53 -16.93
CA ASN A 139 10.83 14.30 -17.36
C ASN A 139 10.33 13.90 -18.75
N LYS A 140 11.05 12.98 -19.44
CA LYS A 140 10.71 12.51 -20.78
C LYS A 140 10.52 13.66 -21.79
N ALA A 141 11.28 14.74 -21.61
CA ALA A 141 11.20 15.90 -22.51
C ALA A 141 11.86 15.60 -23.85
N LYS A 142 11.41 16.27 -24.91
CA LYS A 142 12.08 16.24 -26.22
C LYS A 142 13.44 16.91 -26.12
N TRP A 143 14.41 16.44 -26.89
CA TRP A 143 15.77 16.97 -26.90
C TRP A 143 15.81 18.49 -27.14
N ASP A 144 15.08 18.99 -28.12
CA ASP A 144 15.01 20.43 -28.42
C ASP A 144 14.50 21.28 -27.24
N TYR A 145 13.63 20.71 -26.40
CA TYR A 145 13.17 21.36 -25.19
C TYR A 145 14.23 21.33 -24.11
N ALA A 146 14.89 20.20 -23.91
CA ALA A 146 15.94 20.06 -22.90
C ALA A 146 17.12 21.00 -23.21
N GLU A 147 17.51 21.11 -24.47
CA GLU A 147 18.53 22.04 -24.95
C GLU A 147 18.16 23.50 -24.64
N LYS A 148 16.95 23.94 -25.03
CA LYS A 148 16.48 25.31 -24.73
C LYS A 148 16.40 25.59 -23.23
N ALA A 149 15.91 24.61 -22.45
CA ALA A 149 15.84 24.74 -21.00
C ALA A 149 17.24 24.85 -20.36
N TYR A 150 18.19 24.07 -20.85
CA TYR A 150 19.60 24.16 -20.41
C TYR A 150 20.21 25.53 -20.69
N PHE A 151 20.07 26.04 -21.92
CA PHE A 151 20.56 27.37 -22.28
C PHE A 151 19.89 28.49 -21.45
N ASN A 152 18.60 28.39 -21.21
CA ASN A 152 17.90 29.36 -20.38
C ASN A 152 18.38 29.36 -18.92
N GLU A 153 18.73 28.22 -18.36
CA GLU A 153 19.13 28.09 -16.96
C GLU A 153 20.62 28.47 -16.76
N PHE A 154 21.52 27.94 -17.60
CA PHE A 154 22.97 28.03 -17.37
C PHE A 154 23.65 29.14 -18.16
N GLU A 155 23.20 29.54 -19.32
CA GLU A 155 23.78 30.68 -20.05
C GLU A 155 23.37 32.02 -19.44
N LYS A 156 22.20 32.16 -18.87
CA LYS A 156 21.86 33.33 -18.04
C LYS A 156 22.81 33.52 -16.89
N TYR A 157 23.26 32.45 -16.27
CA TYR A 157 24.27 32.51 -15.21
C TYR A 157 25.67 32.92 -15.71
N LYS A 158 26.07 32.46 -16.91
CA LYS A 158 27.36 32.86 -17.50
C LYS A 158 27.35 34.33 -17.89
N SER A 159 26.28 34.85 -18.45
CA SER A 159 26.15 36.26 -18.82
C SER A 159 26.15 37.20 -17.61
N ILE A 160 25.58 36.82 -16.48
CA ILE A 160 25.62 37.62 -15.24
C ILE A 160 27.02 37.59 -14.60
N LYS A 161 27.74 36.46 -14.60
CA LYS A 161 29.12 36.36 -14.11
C LYS A 161 30.14 37.04 -14.99
N GLN A 162 29.85 37.23 -16.26
CA GLN A 162 30.73 37.98 -17.18
C GLN A 162 30.54 39.50 -17.09
N LEU A 163 29.44 39.95 -16.43
CA LEU A 163 29.14 41.36 -16.19
C LEU A 163 29.58 41.86 -14.81
N GLN A 164 30.15 40.99 -13.97
CA GLN A 164 30.83 41.32 -12.72
C GLN A 164 32.34 41.20 -12.88
#